data_fdc26210dcf0d4423cdbbf8cd5d5d515
#
_entry.id   fdc26210dcf0d4423cdbbf8cd5d5d515
#
_cell.length_a   1.000
_cell.length_b   1.000
_cell.length_c   1.000
_cell.angle_alpha   90.00
_cell.angle_beta   90.00
_cell.angle_gamma   90.00
#
_symmetry.space_group_name_H-M   'P 1'
#
loop_
_entity.id
_entity.type
_entity.pdbx_description
1 polymer ?
#
loop_
_entity_poly.entity_id
_entity_poly.type
_entity_poly.pdbx_seq_one_letter_code
_entity_poly.pdbx_strand_id
1 'polypeptide(L)'
;MTDAEADDREAIRELLLRYARGVDTRDLALVRSCFVPGAAYRGALATGTIADALEALPAAMGRYTATRHSISAQSLEIDGDSARSSADCTALHWLPDGRCRTVSVRYHDELVRGPSGWRISRRDVEQLRTRVEEDPDA
;
A
#
# COMPACT_ATOMS: atom_id res chain seq x y z
N MET A 1 -20.14 16.58 -8.54
CA MET A 1 -19.80 15.15 -8.37
C MET A 1 -21.10 14.36 -8.29
N THR A 2 -21.24 13.31 -9.10
CA THR A 2 -22.40 12.42 -9.03
C THR A 2 -22.29 11.48 -7.85
N ASP A 3 -23.41 10.85 -7.45
CA ASP A 3 -23.40 9.85 -6.39
C ASP A 3 -22.53 8.65 -6.77
N ALA A 4 -22.54 8.24 -8.05
CA ALA A 4 -21.70 7.15 -8.55
C ALA A 4 -20.21 7.48 -8.43
N GLU A 5 -19.80 8.72 -8.72
CA GLU A 5 -18.42 9.17 -8.56
C GLU A 5 -18.02 9.20 -7.09
N ALA A 6 -18.92 9.63 -6.20
CA ALA A 6 -18.67 9.63 -4.77
C ALA A 6 -18.49 8.21 -4.24
N ASP A 7 -19.30 7.26 -4.69
CA ASP A 7 -19.19 5.84 -4.33
C ASP A 7 -17.88 5.25 -4.82
N ASP A 8 -17.48 5.57 -6.05
CA ASP A 8 -16.20 5.10 -6.60
C ASP A 8 -15.00 5.64 -5.81
N ARG A 9 -15.03 6.91 -5.45
CA ARG A 9 -13.98 7.54 -4.63
C ARG A 9 -13.86 6.87 -3.27
N GLU A 10 -14.99 6.60 -2.62
CA GLU A 10 -15.00 5.91 -1.32
C GLU A 10 -14.51 4.47 -1.45
N ALA A 11 -14.92 3.74 -2.50
CA ALA A 11 -14.48 2.37 -2.74
C ALA A 11 -12.96 2.29 -2.95
N ILE A 12 -12.38 3.22 -3.70
CA ILE A 12 -10.94 3.28 -3.95
C ILE A 12 -10.20 3.65 -2.66
N ARG A 13 -10.72 4.60 -1.87
CA ARG A 13 -10.15 4.95 -0.58
C ARG A 13 -10.13 3.73 0.35
N GLU A 14 -11.22 3.00 0.45
CA GLU A 14 -11.30 1.78 1.26
C GLU A 14 -10.33 0.69 0.78
N LEU A 15 -10.10 0.61 -0.53
CA LEU A 15 -9.13 -0.32 -1.10
C LEU A 15 -7.72 -0.08 -0.58
N LEU A 16 -7.29 1.19 -0.51
CA LEU A 16 -5.98 1.56 0.03
C LEU A 16 -5.87 1.25 1.52
N LEU A 17 -6.95 1.48 2.28
CA LEU A 17 -6.99 1.15 3.71
C LEU A 17 -6.97 -0.37 3.94
N ARG A 18 -7.60 -1.13 3.06
CA ARG A 18 -7.57 -2.61 3.09
C ARG A 18 -6.15 -3.13 2.88
N TYR A 19 -5.43 -2.56 1.93
CA TYR A 19 -4.01 -2.90 1.71
C TYR A 19 -3.19 -2.65 2.97
N ALA A 20 -3.29 -1.47 3.55
CA ALA A 20 -2.57 -1.11 4.77
C ALA A 20 -2.88 -2.08 5.92
N ARG A 21 -4.15 -2.40 6.12
CA ARG A 21 -4.58 -3.37 7.15
C ARG A 21 -4.02 -4.75 6.88
N GLY A 22 -4.03 -5.19 5.62
CA GLY A 22 -3.51 -6.50 5.24
C GLY A 22 -2.02 -6.64 5.57
N VAL A 23 -1.23 -5.61 5.28
CA VAL A 23 0.20 -5.60 5.62
C VAL A 23 0.38 -5.60 7.14
N ASP A 24 -0.32 -4.74 7.86
CA ASP A 24 -0.14 -4.57 9.31
C ASP A 24 -0.60 -5.79 10.12
N THR A 25 -1.59 -6.53 9.62
CA THR A 25 -2.08 -7.75 10.27
C THR A 25 -1.42 -9.02 9.74
N ARG A 26 -0.50 -8.90 8.80
CA ARG A 26 0.18 -10.05 8.16
C ARG A 26 -0.80 -10.95 7.40
N ASP A 27 -1.85 -10.39 6.85
CA ASP A 27 -2.88 -11.09 6.09
C ASP A 27 -2.58 -10.97 4.59
N LEU A 28 -1.82 -11.91 4.05
CA LEU A 28 -1.41 -11.91 2.64
C LEU A 28 -2.60 -12.04 1.69
N ALA A 29 -3.62 -12.80 2.07
CA ALA A 29 -4.82 -12.94 1.25
C ALA A 29 -5.55 -11.61 1.12
N LEU A 30 -5.61 -10.84 2.21
CA LEU A 30 -6.21 -9.51 2.20
C LEU A 30 -5.41 -8.55 1.30
N VAL A 31 -4.07 -8.56 1.40
CA VAL A 31 -3.21 -7.76 0.52
C VAL A 31 -3.44 -8.13 -0.94
N ARG A 32 -3.42 -9.43 -1.26
CA ARG A 32 -3.65 -9.93 -2.61
C ARG A 32 -4.99 -9.48 -3.17
N SER A 33 -6.04 -9.43 -2.34
CA SER A 33 -7.39 -9.04 -2.76
C SER A 33 -7.48 -7.61 -3.28
N CYS A 34 -6.49 -6.76 -3.01
CA CYS A 34 -6.46 -5.38 -3.48
C CYS A 34 -5.97 -5.24 -4.92
N PHE A 35 -5.42 -6.29 -5.51
CA PHE A 35 -4.77 -6.27 -6.82
C PHE A 35 -5.46 -7.19 -7.80
N VAL A 36 -5.43 -6.83 -9.09
CA VAL A 36 -5.80 -7.79 -10.14
C VAL A 36 -4.73 -8.87 -10.22
N PRO A 37 -5.06 -10.11 -10.64
CA PRO A 37 -4.06 -11.13 -10.91
C PRO A 37 -3.04 -10.62 -11.92
N GLY A 38 -1.75 -10.79 -11.63
CA GLY A 38 -0.67 -10.33 -12.50
C GLY A 38 -0.42 -8.83 -12.50
N ALA A 39 -0.98 -8.08 -11.57
CA ALA A 39 -0.73 -6.64 -11.44
C ALA A 39 0.77 -6.34 -11.43
N ALA A 40 1.18 -5.28 -12.14
CA ALA A 40 2.56 -4.82 -12.14
C ALA A 40 2.89 -4.14 -10.80
N TYR A 41 4.08 -4.40 -10.30
CA TYR A 41 4.56 -3.81 -9.05
C TYR A 41 6.02 -3.38 -9.19
N ARG A 42 6.32 -2.18 -8.69
CA ARG A 42 7.70 -1.68 -8.56
C ARG A 42 7.82 -0.97 -7.22
N GLY A 43 8.76 -1.44 -6.39
CA GLY A 43 9.00 -0.86 -5.07
C GLY A 43 10.11 -1.60 -4.34
N ALA A 44 10.23 -1.35 -3.04
CA ALA A 44 11.28 -1.93 -2.22
C ALA A 44 11.19 -3.47 -2.11
N LEU A 45 9.99 -4.04 -2.24
CA LEU A 45 9.77 -5.49 -2.13
C LEU A 45 10.21 -6.23 -3.39
N ALA A 46 9.95 -5.67 -4.58
CA ALA A 46 10.22 -6.32 -5.85
C ALA A 46 10.14 -5.34 -7.02
N THR A 47 10.64 -5.75 -8.17
CA THR A 47 10.36 -5.14 -9.46
C THR A 47 9.86 -6.25 -10.36
N GLY A 48 8.57 -6.22 -10.73
CA GLY A 48 7.93 -7.26 -11.52
C GLY A 48 6.43 -7.26 -11.31
N THR A 49 5.90 -8.30 -10.66
CA THR A 49 4.47 -8.46 -10.42
C THR A 49 4.15 -8.41 -8.93
N ILE A 50 2.85 -8.29 -8.64
CA ILE A 50 2.37 -8.36 -7.25
C ILE A 50 2.68 -9.72 -6.61
N ALA A 51 2.73 -10.80 -7.39
CA ALA A 51 3.12 -12.12 -6.87
C ALA A 51 4.55 -12.10 -6.32
N ASP A 52 5.47 -11.42 -7.02
CA ASP A 52 6.86 -11.25 -6.56
C ASP A 52 6.92 -10.45 -5.25
N ALA A 53 6.14 -9.38 -5.15
CA ALA A 53 6.07 -8.56 -3.95
C ALA A 53 5.49 -9.35 -2.76
N LEU A 54 4.43 -10.13 -2.98
CA LEU A 54 3.82 -10.96 -1.95
C LEU A 54 4.73 -12.07 -1.47
N GLU A 55 5.57 -12.61 -2.34
CA GLU A 55 6.59 -13.59 -1.96
C GLU A 55 7.65 -12.98 -1.04
N ALA A 56 8.04 -11.72 -1.29
CA ALA A 56 9.04 -11.02 -0.49
C ALA A 56 8.49 -10.45 0.83
N LEU A 57 7.19 -10.20 0.91
CA LEU A 57 6.58 -9.47 2.02
C LEU A 57 6.76 -10.13 3.40
N PRO A 58 6.59 -11.45 3.59
CA PRO A 58 6.76 -12.07 4.90
C PRO A 58 8.15 -11.85 5.49
N ALA A 59 9.21 -12.02 4.72
CA ALA A 59 10.58 -11.81 5.18
C ALA A 59 10.83 -10.33 5.50
N ALA A 60 10.34 -9.42 4.66
CA ALA A 60 10.49 -7.99 4.88
C ALA A 60 9.81 -7.54 6.17
N MET A 61 8.59 -8.01 6.43
CA MET A 61 7.82 -7.64 7.63
C MET A 61 8.27 -8.41 8.88
N GLY A 62 8.83 -9.60 8.70
CA GLY A 62 9.30 -10.45 9.81
C GLY A 62 10.44 -9.85 10.64
N ARG A 63 11.11 -8.82 10.13
CA ARG A 63 12.14 -8.07 10.85
C ARG A 63 11.57 -7.19 11.96
N TYR A 64 10.27 -6.93 11.95
CA TYR A 64 9.60 -5.98 12.84
C TYR A 64 8.63 -6.69 13.77
N THR A 65 8.53 -6.21 15.00
CA THR A 65 7.54 -6.71 15.96
C THR A 65 6.13 -6.23 15.64
N ALA A 66 6.01 -5.07 15.03
CA ALA A 66 4.75 -4.50 14.58
C ALA A 66 5.00 -3.47 13.48
N THR A 67 3.99 -3.22 12.67
CA THR A 67 3.99 -2.14 11.69
C THR A 67 2.65 -1.43 11.67
N ARG A 68 2.67 -0.17 11.26
CA ARG A 68 1.46 0.62 11.08
C ARG A 68 1.60 1.48 9.84
N HIS A 69 0.80 1.20 8.83
CA HIS A 69 0.72 1.98 7.61
C HIS A 69 -0.43 2.99 7.72
N SER A 70 -0.12 4.27 7.55
CA SER A 70 -1.11 5.34 7.58
C SER A 70 -1.18 6.01 6.21
N ILE A 71 -2.32 5.88 5.57
CA ILE A 71 -2.59 6.53 4.28
C ILE A 71 -3.08 7.95 4.57
N SER A 72 -2.46 8.92 3.93
CA SER A 72 -2.79 10.33 4.13
C SER A 72 -3.30 10.98 2.82
N ALA A 73 -2.63 11.98 2.29
CA ALA A 73 -3.09 12.72 1.12
C ALA A 73 -3.30 11.81 -0.09
N GLN A 74 -4.44 11.93 -0.74
CA GLN A 74 -4.78 11.17 -1.94
C GLN A 74 -5.25 12.12 -3.05
N SER A 75 -4.68 11.95 -4.25
CA SER A 75 -5.17 12.53 -5.49
C SER A 75 -5.74 11.42 -6.36
N LEU A 76 -6.93 11.60 -6.89
CA LEU A 76 -7.67 10.56 -7.59
C LEU A 76 -8.34 11.12 -8.83
N GLU A 77 -8.10 10.47 -9.98
CA GLU A 77 -8.77 10.73 -11.25
C GLU A 77 -9.49 9.46 -11.69
N ILE A 78 -10.78 9.56 -11.95
CA ILE A 78 -11.63 8.45 -12.39
C ILE A 78 -12.11 8.74 -13.83
N ASP A 79 -11.94 7.75 -14.70
CA ASP A 79 -12.42 7.78 -16.08
C ASP A 79 -13.13 6.44 -16.37
N GLY A 80 -14.45 6.42 -16.19
CA GLY A 80 -15.26 5.21 -16.40
C GLY A 80 -14.82 4.08 -15.47
N ASP A 81 -14.33 2.99 -16.05
CA ASP A 81 -13.89 1.79 -15.33
C ASP A 81 -12.40 1.78 -15.05
N SER A 82 -11.72 2.88 -15.26
CA SER A 82 -10.31 3.04 -14.92
C SER A 82 -10.09 4.26 -14.02
N ALA A 83 -9.00 4.23 -13.24
CA ALA A 83 -8.65 5.33 -12.36
C ALA A 83 -7.15 5.40 -12.16
N ARG A 84 -6.67 6.57 -11.75
CA ARG A 84 -5.31 6.81 -11.29
C ARG A 84 -5.37 7.41 -9.91
N SER A 85 -4.54 6.91 -9.02
CA SER A 85 -4.43 7.38 -7.64
C SER A 85 -2.98 7.65 -7.30
N SER A 86 -2.75 8.75 -6.60
CA SER A 86 -1.49 9.04 -5.93
C SER A 86 -1.80 9.24 -4.47
N ALA A 87 -1.20 8.44 -3.59
CA ALA A 87 -1.49 8.49 -2.16
C ALA A 87 -0.21 8.41 -1.35
N ASP A 88 -0.10 9.26 -0.33
CA ASP A 88 1.02 9.24 0.58
C ASP A 88 0.77 8.23 1.70
N CYS A 89 1.82 7.51 2.07
CA CYS A 89 1.80 6.57 3.18
C CYS A 89 3.00 6.83 4.10
N THR A 90 2.73 6.94 5.40
CA THR A 90 3.75 6.91 6.43
C THR A 90 3.63 5.59 7.17
N ALA A 91 4.70 4.80 7.14
CA ALA A 91 4.73 3.49 7.78
C ALA A 91 5.71 3.49 8.95
N LEU A 92 5.21 3.11 10.11
CA LEU A 92 6.00 2.89 11.32
C LEU A 92 6.35 1.41 11.41
N HIS A 93 7.63 1.12 11.65
CA HIS A 93 8.14 -0.25 11.75
C HIS A 93 8.90 -0.37 13.07
N TRP A 94 8.34 -1.09 14.05
CA TRP A 94 8.99 -1.27 15.34
C TRP A 94 9.95 -2.44 15.30
N LEU A 95 11.21 -2.14 15.63
CA LEU A 95 12.28 -3.13 15.72
C LEU A 95 12.20 -3.89 17.05
N PRO A 96 12.81 -5.10 17.12
CA PRO A 96 12.82 -5.88 18.39
C PRO A 96 13.42 -5.15 19.58
N ASP A 97 14.34 -4.20 19.35
CA ASP A 97 14.94 -3.38 20.41
C ASP A 97 14.06 -2.19 20.85
N GLY A 98 12.88 -2.02 20.25
CA GLY A 98 11.92 -0.97 20.56
C GLY A 98 12.08 0.31 19.74
N ARG A 99 13.15 0.44 18.96
CA ARG A 99 13.30 1.59 18.06
C ARG A 99 12.28 1.52 16.94
N CYS A 100 11.96 2.68 16.38
CA CYS A 100 11.02 2.79 15.27
C CYS A 100 11.71 3.27 14.01
N ARG A 101 11.53 2.52 12.91
CA ARG A 101 11.90 2.95 11.57
C ARG A 101 10.68 3.52 10.88
N THR A 102 10.74 4.80 10.53
CA THR A 102 9.66 5.49 9.82
C THR A 102 10.02 5.58 8.34
N VAL A 103 9.12 5.11 7.49
CA VAL A 103 9.27 5.14 6.03
C VAL A 103 8.11 5.93 5.44
N SER A 104 8.43 6.94 4.66
CA SER A 104 7.43 7.72 3.91
C SER A 104 7.54 7.36 2.44
N VAL A 105 6.44 6.97 1.85
CA VAL A 105 6.34 6.61 0.43
C VAL A 105 5.14 7.26 -0.21
N ARG A 106 5.15 7.31 -1.53
CA ARG A 106 3.96 7.66 -2.32
C ARG A 106 3.63 6.50 -3.23
N TYR A 107 2.40 6.02 -3.15
CA TYR A 107 1.88 5.00 -4.04
C TYR A 107 1.31 5.66 -5.30
N HIS A 108 1.85 5.31 -6.46
CA HIS A 108 1.29 5.68 -7.76
C HIS A 108 0.57 4.48 -8.32
N ASP A 109 -0.74 4.52 -8.33
CA ASP A 109 -1.59 3.39 -8.68
C ASP A 109 -2.39 3.64 -9.95
N GLU A 110 -2.49 2.61 -10.78
CA GLU A 110 -3.52 2.48 -11.79
C GLU A 110 -4.53 1.44 -11.30
N LEU A 111 -5.82 1.74 -11.45
CA LEU A 111 -6.90 0.90 -10.94
C LEU A 111 -7.91 0.61 -12.05
N VAL A 112 -8.55 -0.53 -11.93
CA VAL A 112 -9.62 -0.94 -12.85
C VAL A 112 -10.82 -1.43 -12.05
N ARG A 113 -12.02 -1.15 -12.56
CA ARG A 113 -13.27 -1.70 -12.04
C ARG A 113 -13.54 -3.04 -12.72
N GLY A 114 -13.62 -4.09 -11.92
CA GLY A 114 -13.99 -5.42 -12.36
C GLY A 114 -15.28 -5.91 -11.71
N PRO A 115 -15.62 -7.20 -11.91
CA PRO A 115 -16.84 -7.79 -11.32
C PRO A 115 -16.89 -7.73 -9.79
N SER A 116 -15.71 -7.72 -9.15
CA SER A 116 -15.58 -7.67 -7.68
C SER A 116 -15.32 -6.26 -7.15
N GLY A 117 -15.46 -5.23 -7.99
CA GLY A 117 -15.18 -3.85 -7.64
C GLY A 117 -13.81 -3.37 -8.12
N TRP A 118 -13.36 -2.27 -7.55
CA TRP A 118 -12.08 -1.67 -7.91
C TRP A 118 -10.91 -2.48 -7.39
N ARG A 119 -9.87 -2.63 -8.22
CA ARG A 119 -8.59 -3.27 -7.86
C ARG A 119 -7.43 -2.57 -8.52
N ILE A 120 -6.26 -2.66 -7.88
CA ILE A 120 -5.03 -2.08 -8.41
C ILE A 120 -4.50 -2.98 -9.53
N SER A 121 -4.28 -2.40 -10.72
CA SER A 121 -3.68 -3.08 -11.87
C SER A 121 -2.18 -2.82 -11.98
N ARG A 122 -1.70 -1.72 -11.39
CA ARG A 122 -0.29 -1.36 -11.35
C ARG A 122 -0.02 -0.50 -10.13
N ARG A 123 1.06 -0.80 -9.41
CA ARG A 123 1.57 0.06 -8.33
C ARG A 123 3.04 0.34 -8.52
N ASP A 124 3.41 1.62 -8.53
CA ASP A 124 4.78 2.08 -8.39
C ASP A 124 4.90 2.76 -7.02
N VAL A 125 5.86 2.33 -6.22
CA VAL A 125 6.12 2.90 -4.90
C VAL A 125 7.31 3.84 -4.98
N GLU A 126 7.06 5.12 -4.78
CA GLU A 126 8.11 6.15 -4.72
C GLU A 126 8.60 6.28 -3.28
N GLN A 127 9.87 6.03 -3.06
CA GLN A 127 10.51 6.22 -1.76
C GLN A 127 10.75 7.71 -1.52
N LEU A 128 10.14 8.28 -0.50
CA LEU A 128 10.30 9.69 -0.15
C LEU A 128 11.35 9.89 0.93
N ARG A 129 11.24 9.19 2.04
CA ARG A 129 12.15 9.34 3.17
C ARG A 129 12.13 8.11 4.06
N THR A 130 13.30 7.77 4.62
CA THR A 130 13.44 6.77 5.68
C THR A 130 14.20 7.39 6.86
N ARG A 131 13.70 7.15 8.07
CA ARG A 131 14.33 7.59 9.29
C ARG A 131 14.25 6.46 10.32
N VAL A 132 15.36 6.23 11.02
CA VAL A 132 15.41 5.32 12.17
C VAL A 132 15.62 6.15 13.41
N GLU A 133 14.81 5.90 14.43
CA GLU A 133 14.99 6.47 15.77
C GLU A 133 16.37 6.12 16.32
N GLU A 134 17.06 7.09 16.88
CA GLU A 134 18.29 6.83 17.62
C GLU A 134 17.94 6.25 18.99
N ASP A 135 18.78 5.34 19.49
CA ASP A 135 18.63 4.82 20.83
C ASP A 135 19.06 5.93 21.81
N PRO A 136 18.15 6.44 22.65
CA PRO A 136 18.48 7.50 23.58
C PRO A 136 19.48 7.07 24.67
N ASP A 137 19.65 5.76 24.87
CA ASP A 137 20.54 5.16 25.83
C ASP A 137 21.89 4.69 25.23
N ALA A 138 22.09 4.97 23.93
CA ALA A 138 23.33 4.58 23.25
C ALA A 138 24.51 5.47 23.63
#